data_9acc2bdf336ba47672852df3a7744d47
#
_entry.id   9acc2bdf336ba47672852df3a7744d47
#
_cell.length_a   1.000
_cell.length_b   1.000
_cell.length_c   1.000
_cell.angle_alpha   90.00
_cell.angle_beta   90.00
_cell.angle_gamma   90.00
#
_symmetry.space_group_name_H-M   'P 1'
#
loop_
_entity.id
_entity.type
_entity.pdbx_description
1 polymer ?
#
loop_
_entity_poly.entity_id
_entity_poly.type
_entity_poly.pdbx_seq_one_letter_code
_entity_poly.pdbx_strand_id
1 'polypeptide(L)'
;LFDNGSGAATSGTSGTVGISGRGRLVQVTADGAGNLNPVSTFAWGNGRPTSDGDMTKRAGWYYDLPDSGERVVADSTAIDYTTKFVFSSLIPDSVAASGVCSVSGGSGKTYTVDLLSGIGTYKVSTVGVLGQPQILLNIEAMTESTKADSTGRRMRTIPIITVNSGSGGMSASVGGSVSYPIG
;
A
#
# COMPACT_ATOMS: atom_id res chain seq x y z
N LEU A 1 -3.65 -3.47 -8.54
CA LEU A 1 -3.98 -3.92 -9.90
C LEU A 1 -4.17 -5.41 -9.88
N PHE A 2 -5.34 -5.84 -10.30
CA PHE A 2 -5.71 -7.24 -10.26
C PHE A 2 -5.28 -7.89 -11.57
N ASP A 3 -4.30 -8.77 -11.50
CA ASP A 3 -4.12 -9.77 -12.52
C ASP A 3 -5.16 -10.88 -12.24
N ASN A 4 -6.13 -11.01 -13.10
CA ASN A 4 -7.12 -12.07 -12.99
C ASN A 4 -6.60 -13.43 -13.50
N GLY A 5 -5.31 -13.54 -13.78
CA GLY A 5 -4.68 -14.76 -14.27
C GLY A 5 -5.14 -15.23 -15.66
N SER A 6 -6.04 -14.50 -16.30
CA SER A 6 -6.57 -14.86 -17.62
C SER A 6 -5.69 -14.42 -18.78
N GLY A 7 -4.39 -14.40 -18.59
CA GLY A 7 -3.36 -13.87 -19.48
C GLY A 7 -3.31 -14.44 -20.93
N ALA A 8 -4.41 -14.45 -21.62
CA ALA A 8 -4.39 -14.59 -23.06
C ALA A 8 -3.92 -13.26 -23.66
N ALA A 9 -2.65 -13.17 -23.96
CA ALA A 9 -2.13 -12.16 -24.87
C ALA A 9 -2.80 -12.37 -26.22
N THR A 10 -3.93 -11.75 -26.44
CA THR A 10 -4.49 -11.70 -27.78
C THR A 10 -3.59 -10.79 -28.62
N SER A 11 -2.87 -11.39 -29.52
CA SER A 11 -2.22 -10.76 -30.65
C SER A 11 -3.29 -10.12 -31.53
N GLY A 12 -3.75 -8.97 -31.15
CA GLY A 12 -4.75 -8.24 -31.89
C GLY A 12 -4.48 -6.76 -31.80
N THR A 13 -4.66 -6.09 -32.90
CA THR A 13 -4.47 -4.66 -33.15
C THR A 13 -5.34 -3.73 -32.29
N SER A 14 -5.94 -4.21 -31.24
CA SER A 14 -6.78 -3.43 -30.33
C SER A 14 -6.48 -3.80 -28.89
N GLY A 15 -5.67 -3.04 -28.31
CA GLY A 15 -5.52 -2.49 -26.97
C GLY A 15 -5.84 -3.29 -25.70
N THR A 16 -6.22 -4.53 -25.71
CA THR A 16 -6.41 -5.30 -24.48
C THR A 16 -5.13 -6.03 -24.13
N VAL A 17 -4.35 -5.40 -23.28
CA VAL A 17 -3.11 -5.98 -22.76
C VAL A 17 -3.47 -6.99 -21.69
N GLY A 18 -3.49 -8.27 -22.02
CA GLY A 18 -3.54 -9.34 -21.02
C GLY A 18 -2.28 -9.28 -20.15
N ILE A 19 -2.45 -9.08 -18.85
CA ILE A 19 -1.37 -9.21 -17.90
C ILE A 19 -1.19 -10.69 -17.63
N SER A 20 -0.07 -11.26 -18.03
CA SER A 20 0.25 -12.67 -17.84
C SER A 20 1.36 -12.77 -16.79
N GLY A 21 1.01 -13.29 -15.62
CA GLY A 21 1.96 -13.53 -14.54
C GLY A 21 2.65 -12.26 -14.00
N ARG A 22 3.64 -12.45 -13.15
CA ARG A 22 4.38 -11.36 -12.50
C ARG A 22 5.42 -10.68 -13.40
N GLY A 23 5.74 -11.24 -14.58
CA GLY A 23 6.76 -10.70 -15.49
C GLY A 23 6.47 -9.29 -16.01
N ARG A 24 5.25 -8.80 -15.85
CA ARG A 24 4.85 -7.44 -16.22
C ARG A 24 4.69 -6.50 -15.04
N LEU A 25 4.92 -6.99 -13.86
CA LEU A 25 4.85 -6.23 -12.61
C LEU A 25 6.25 -5.97 -12.09
N VAL A 26 6.42 -4.88 -11.37
CA VAL A 26 7.65 -4.56 -10.67
C VAL A 26 7.52 -5.02 -9.23
N GLN A 27 8.54 -5.72 -8.73
CA GLN A 27 8.56 -6.11 -7.33
C GLN A 27 8.79 -4.89 -6.45
N VAL A 28 8.00 -4.80 -5.38
CA VAL A 28 8.25 -3.90 -4.25
C VAL A 28 8.86 -4.73 -3.13
N THR A 29 9.85 -4.18 -2.46
CA THR A 29 10.51 -4.80 -1.31
C THR A 29 10.46 -3.90 -0.10
N ALA A 30 10.43 -4.49 1.09
CA ALA A 30 10.55 -3.76 2.34
C ALA A 30 12.02 -3.68 2.77
N ASP A 31 12.41 -2.53 3.33
CA ASP A 31 13.66 -2.41 4.07
C ASP A 31 13.46 -2.73 5.57
N GLY A 32 14.55 -2.86 6.30
CA GLY A 32 14.49 -3.12 7.74
C GLY A 32 13.94 -1.95 8.58
N ALA A 33 13.76 -0.78 7.98
CA ALA A 33 13.20 0.42 8.62
C ALA A 33 11.69 0.57 8.40
N GLY A 34 11.08 -0.33 7.64
CA GLY A 34 9.64 -0.31 7.36
C GLY A 34 9.24 0.50 6.13
N ASN A 35 10.19 0.85 5.26
CA ASN A 35 9.85 1.48 3.99
C ASN A 35 9.65 0.43 2.91
N LEU A 36 8.75 0.73 1.98
CA LEU A 36 8.47 -0.06 0.80
C LEU A 36 8.97 0.68 -0.44
N ASN A 37 9.80 0.02 -1.22
CA ASN A 37 10.34 0.60 -2.43
C ASN A 37 10.32 -0.41 -3.58
N PRO A 38 9.99 0.02 -4.81
CA PRO A 38 10.16 -0.83 -5.97
C PRO A 38 11.65 -1.11 -6.20
N VAL A 39 11.98 -2.31 -6.63
CA VAL A 39 13.37 -2.74 -6.90
C VAL A 39 14.03 -1.91 -8.01
N SER A 40 13.24 -1.24 -8.84
CA SER A 40 13.70 -0.29 -9.85
C SER A 40 12.60 0.70 -10.18
N THR A 41 12.99 1.88 -10.65
CA THR A 41 12.03 2.84 -11.21
C THR A 41 11.35 2.25 -12.43
N PHE A 42 10.06 2.45 -12.55
CA PHE A 42 9.27 1.96 -13.68
C PHE A 42 8.27 3.02 -14.14
N ALA A 43 7.78 2.86 -15.37
CA ALA A 43 6.71 3.66 -15.91
C ALA A 43 5.54 2.77 -16.33
N TRP A 44 4.34 3.26 -16.08
CA TRP A 44 3.12 2.64 -16.57
C TRP A 44 3.02 2.80 -18.08
N GLY A 45 2.61 1.76 -18.77
CA GLY A 45 2.48 1.82 -20.22
C GLY A 45 1.41 0.88 -20.77
N ASN A 46 0.74 1.34 -21.81
CA ASN A 46 -0.30 0.59 -22.51
C ASN A 46 0.28 -0.47 -23.46
N GLY A 47 1.58 -0.43 -23.69
CA GLY A 47 2.25 -1.35 -24.60
C GLY A 47 2.68 -2.65 -23.92
N ARG A 48 2.94 -3.67 -24.73
CA ARG A 48 3.58 -4.88 -24.25
C ARG A 48 5.07 -4.60 -24.01
N PRO A 49 5.63 -4.97 -22.84
CA PRO A 49 7.07 -4.94 -22.64
C PRO A 49 7.77 -5.76 -23.72
N THR A 50 8.89 -5.29 -24.22
CA THR A 50 9.70 -6.00 -25.22
C THR A 50 10.54 -7.12 -24.59
N SER A 51 10.77 -7.02 -23.28
CA SER A 51 11.48 -8.01 -22.46
C SER A 51 11.08 -7.85 -21.00
N ASP A 52 11.43 -8.80 -20.14
CA ASP A 52 11.24 -8.70 -18.68
C ASP A 52 12.01 -7.54 -18.06
N GLY A 53 13.08 -7.08 -18.70
CA GLY A 53 13.85 -5.90 -18.30
C GLY A 53 13.26 -4.55 -18.74
N ASP A 54 12.23 -4.54 -19.58
CA ASP A 54 11.62 -3.29 -20.07
C ASP A 54 10.77 -2.64 -18.97
N MET A 55 11.36 -1.69 -18.24
CA MET A 55 10.70 -0.94 -17.17
C MET A 55 9.83 0.21 -17.66
N THR A 56 9.77 0.45 -18.97
CA THR A 56 9.01 1.58 -19.54
C THR A 56 7.54 1.24 -19.80
N LYS A 57 7.17 -0.03 -19.71
CA LYS A 57 5.81 -0.52 -20.04
C LYS A 57 5.32 -1.54 -19.03
N ARG A 58 5.38 -1.21 -17.75
CA ARG A 58 4.89 -2.07 -16.68
C ARG A 58 3.39 -1.88 -16.47
N ALA A 59 2.73 -2.96 -16.09
CA ALA A 59 1.29 -2.96 -15.81
C ALA A 59 1.00 -2.61 -14.33
N GLY A 60 2.02 -2.55 -13.50
CA GLY A 60 1.90 -2.25 -12.08
C GLY A 60 3.05 -2.81 -11.26
N TRP A 61 2.78 -3.00 -10.01
CA TRP A 61 3.72 -3.57 -9.05
C TRP A 61 3.05 -4.66 -8.21
N TYR A 62 3.86 -5.46 -7.52
CA TYR A 62 3.41 -6.43 -6.54
C TYR A 62 4.33 -6.42 -5.32
N TYR A 63 3.79 -6.81 -4.19
CA TYR A 63 4.50 -6.97 -2.95
C TYR A 63 4.12 -8.30 -2.30
N ASP A 64 5.11 -9.12 -2.00
CA ASP A 64 4.92 -10.34 -1.24
C ASP A 64 5.03 -10.03 0.25
N LEU A 65 3.99 -10.32 1.00
CA LEU A 65 3.97 -10.11 2.45
C LEU A 65 5.06 -10.99 3.09
N PRO A 66 5.93 -10.41 3.94
CA PRO A 66 7.17 -11.06 4.30
C PRO A 66 7.03 -12.15 5.39
N ASP A 67 6.02 -12.05 6.25
CA ASP A 67 5.91 -12.98 7.38
C ASP A 67 5.14 -14.25 6.99
N SER A 68 5.53 -15.36 7.60
CA SER A 68 4.88 -16.65 7.33
C SER A 68 3.40 -16.63 7.65
N GLY A 69 2.56 -16.92 6.66
CA GLY A 69 1.11 -16.88 6.80
C GLY A 69 0.50 -15.48 6.87
N GLU A 70 1.29 -14.42 6.72
CA GLU A 70 0.77 -13.05 6.65
C GLU A 70 -0.21 -12.90 5.50
N ARG A 71 -1.36 -12.29 5.76
CA ARG A 71 -2.43 -12.14 4.77
C ARG A 71 -3.25 -10.88 5.03
N VAL A 72 -3.84 -10.33 3.98
CA VAL A 72 -4.82 -9.24 4.07
C VAL A 72 -6.20 -9.86 4.22
N VAL A 73 -6.91 -9.52 5.29
CA VAL A 73 -8.23 -10.07 5.62
C VAL A 73 -9.32 -9.00 5.76
N ALA A 74 -8.92 -7.73 5.77
CA ALA A 74 -9.82 -6.59 5.83
C ALA A 74 -9.70 -5.76 4.56
N ASP A 75 -10.73 -5.00 4.23
CA ASP A 75 -10.72 -4.10 3.10
C ASP A 75 -9.68 -3.00 3.28
N SER A 76 -9.12 -2.56 2.16
CA SER A 76 -8.25 -1.39 2.13
C SER A 76 -9.07 -0.11 2.13
N THR A 77 -8.51 0.96 2.68
CA THR A 77 -9.12 2.29 2.69
C THR A 77 -8.28 3.24 1.84
N ALA A 78 -8.88 3.84 0.83
CA ALA A 78 -8.23 4.89 0.04
C ALA A 78 -8.13 6.18 0.86
N ILE A 79 -7.05 6.92 0.66
CA ILE A 79 -6.88 8.24 1.24
C ILE A 79 -7.37 9.26 0.21
N ASP A 80 -8.45 9.95 0.52
CA ASP A 80 -9.08 10.92 -0.38
C ASP A 80 -8.08 11.94 -0.91
N TYR A 81 -8.27 12.31 -2.17
CA TYR A 81 -7.43 13.26 -2.91
C TYR A 81 -5.95 12.85 -3.04
N THR A 82 -5.63 11.58 -2.86
CA THR A 82 -4.27 11.03 -3.06
C THR A 82 -4.32 9.76 -3.89
N THR A 83 -3.14 9.30 -4.31
CA THR A 83 -2.95 7.97 -4.90
C THR A 83 -2.65 6.90 -3.85
N LYS A 84 -2.75 7.24 -2.55
CA LYS A 84 -2.40 6.34 -1.46
C LYS A 84 -3.60 5.56 -0.94
N PHE A 85 -3.32 4.36 -0.50
CA PHE A 85 -4.28 3.52 0.22
C PHE A 85 -3.61 2.89 1.45
N VAL A 86 -4.45 2.52 2.41
CA VAL A 86 -4.04 1.88 3.65
C VAL A 86 -4.73 0.55 3.76
N PHE A 87 -3.98 -0.47 4.15
CA PHE A 87 -4.53 -1.78 4.46
C PHE A 87 -3.82 -2.39 5.66
N SER A 88 -4.49 -3.34 6.32
CA SER A 88 -3.93 -4.08 7.44
C SER A 88 -3.73 -5.53 7.07
N SER A 89 -2.66 -6.13 7.58
CA SER A 89 -2.43 -7.56 7.49
C SER A 89 -2.65 -8.25 8.83
N LEU A 90 -2.92 -9.53 8.75
CA LEU A 90 -2.95 -10.46 9.85
C LEU A 90 -1.74 -11.38 9.75
N ILE A 91 -0.99 -11.50 10.84
CA ILE A 91 0.10 -12.47 11.01
C ILE A 91 -0.39 -13.46 12.06
N PRO A 92 -0.71 -14.72 11.68
CA PRO A 92 -1.13 -15.71 12.63
C PRO A 92 0.03 -16.09 13.55
N ASP A 93 -0.26 -16.26 14.83
CA ASP A 93 0.73 -16.85 15.73
C ASP A 93 1.03 -18.29 15.29
N SER A 94 2.31 -18.64 15.31
CA SER A 94 2.71 -20.03 15.23
C SER A 94 2.12 -20.74 16.46
N VAL A 95 1.22 -21.66 16.23
CA VAL A 95 0.59 -22.44 17.31
C VAL A 95 1.71 -23.11 18.11
N ALA A 96 1.89 -22.66 19.35
CA ALA A 96 2.73 -23.38 20.28
C ALA A 96 2.20 -24.79 20.44
N ALA A 97 3.04 -25.74 20.16
CA ALA A 97 2.71 -27.15 20.33
C ALA A 97 2.16 -27.40 21.72
N SER A 98 1.13 -28.26 21.75
CA SER A 98 0.59 -28.96 22.89
C SER A 98 -0.30 -28.22 23.89
N GLY A 99 -1.60 -28.40 23.73
CA GLY A 99 -2.51 -28.66 24.87
C GLY A 99 -3.05 -27.49 25.66
N VAL A 100 -2.64 -26.28 25.39
CA VAL A 100 -3.19 -25.08 26.02
C VAL A 100 -3.91 -24.25 24.96
N CYS A 101 -5.24 -24.14 25.06
CA CYS A 101 -5.99 -23.12 24.33
C CYS A 101 -5.61 -21.73 24.90
N SER A 102 -4.40 -21.27 24.62
CA SER A 102 -4.11 -19.85 24.74
C SER A 102 -4.68 -19.19 23.50
N VAL A 103 -5.59 -18.25 23.67
CA VAL A 103 -6.01 -17.34 22.62
C VAL A 103 -4.79 -16.45 22.34
N SER A 104 -3.85 -16.98 21.57
CA SER A 104 -2.73 -16.18 21.09
C SER A 104 -3.31 -15.17 20.09
N GLY A 105 -3.16 -13.92 20.39
CA GLY A 105 -3.87 -12.85 19.71
C GLY A 105 -3.37 -12.54 18.30
N GLY A 106 -2.41 -13.29 17.74
CA GLY A 106 -1.79 -12.92 16.48
C GLY A 106 -1.21 -11.49 16.49
N SER A 107 -0.61 -11.11 15.41
CA SER A 107 -0.15 -9.73 15.20
C SER A 107 -0.56 -9.25 13.82
N GLY A 108 -0.12 -8.08 13.43
CA GLY A 108 -0.40 -7.55 12.11
C GLY A 108 0.46 -6.34 11.79
N LYS A 109 0.33 -5.88 10.57
CA LYS A 109 0.99 -4.66 10.11
C LYS A 109 -0.02 -3.75 9.42
N THR A 110 0.19 -2.45 9.53
CA THR A 110 -0.53 -1.45 8.74
C THR A 110 0.38 -0.94 7.65
N TYR A 111 -0.07 -1.03 6.44
CA TYR A 111 0.63 -0.59 5.24
C TYR A 111 -0.02 0.67 4.70
N THR A 112 0.79 1.66 4.36
CA THR A 112 0.37 2.87 3.62
C THR A 112 1.19 2.91 2.33
N VAL A 113 0.54 2.77 1.19
CA VAL A 113 1.22 2.56 -0.09
C VAL A 113 0.63 3.46 -1.16
N ASP A 114 1.49 4.01 -1.99
CA ASP A 114 1.08 4.73 -3.19
C ASP A 114 0.71 3.74 -4.30
N LEU A 115 -0.50 3.87 -4.82
CA LEU A 115 -1.07 2.96 -5.82
C LEU A 115 -0.26 2.96 -7.13
N LEU A 116 0.28 4.11 -7.50
CA LEU A 116 0.95 4.28 -8.79
C LEU A 116 2.40 3.81 -8.77
N SER A 117 3.10 4.00 -7.65
CA SER A 117 4.54 3.71 -7.56
C SER A 117 4.86 2.48 -6.71
N GLY A 118 3.96 2.03 -5.84
CA GLY A 118 4.26 1.00 -4.85
C GLY A 118 5.14 1.49 -3.70
N ILE A 119 5.55 2.76 -3.70
CA ILE A 119 6.31 3.35 -2.60
C ILE A 119 5.41 3.51 -1.39
N GLY A 120 5.90 3.14 -0.22
CA GLY A 120 5.10 3.21 0.98
C GLY A 120 5.86 2.95 2.25
N THR A 121 5.11 2.70 3.30
CA THR A 121 5.65 2.31 4.60
C THR A 121 4.76 1.27 5.24
N TYR A 122 5.31 0.51 6.17
CA TYR A 122 4.52 -0.31 7.08
C TYR A 122 4.90 -0.05 8.54
N LYS A 123 3.96 -0.32 9.42
CA LYS A 123 4.17 -0.32 10.88
C LYS A 123 3.61 -1.59 11.48
N VAL A 124 4.38 -2.19 12.37
CA VAL A 124 3.91 -3.36 13.13
C VAL A 124 2.86 -2.92 14.14
N SER A 125 1.81 -3.71 14.28
CA SER A 125 0.75 -3.47 15.26
C SER A 125 1.27 -3.59 16.69
N THR A 126 0.86 -2.66 17.52
CA THR A 126 1.05 -2.74 18.98
C THR A 126 -0.21 -3.22 19.71
N VAL A 127 -1.28 -3.51 18.97
CA VAL A 127 -2.59 -3.86 19.52
C VAL A 127 -3.11 -5.22 19.00
N GLY A 128 -2.19 -6.08 18.58
CA GLY A 128 -2.52 -7.44 18.11
C GLY A 128 -3.08 -7.47 16.69
N VAL A 129 -4.06 -8.33 16.46
CA VAL A 129 -4.74 -8.47 15.15
C VAL A 129 -5.49 -7.20 14.82
N LEU A 130 -5.30 -6.71 13.60
CA LEU A 130 -5.90 -5.47 13.11
C LEU A 130 -7.15 -5.74 12.28
N GLY A 131 -8.16 -4.88 12.46
CA GLY A 131 -9.30 -4.76 11.58
C GLY A 131 -9.03 -3.82 10.39
N GLN A 132 -10.13 -3.37 9.76
CA GLN A 132 -10.06 -2.39 8.69
C GLN A 132 -9.53 -1.05 9.23
N PRO A 133 -8.51 -0.45 8.59
CA PRO A 133 -7.98 0.84 9.01
C PRO A 133 -8.98 1.96 8.76
N GLN A 134 -9.08 2.89 9.72
CA GLN A 134 -9.85 4.12 9.59
C GLN A 134 -8.91 5.29 9.36
N ILE A 135 -9.29 6.20 8.48
CA ILE A 135 -8.50 7.38 8.13
C ILE A 135 -9.14 8.61 8.76
N LEU A 136 -8.37 9.35 9.53
CA LEU A 136 -8.76 10.64 10.10
C LEU A 136 -7.82 11.74 9.59
N LEU A 137 -8.40 12.89 9.26
CA LEU A 137 -7.64 14.07 8.89
C LEU A 137 -7.39 14.90 10.15
N ASN A 138 -6.12 15.16 10.47
CA ASN A 138 -5.76 16.02 11.59
C ASN A 138 -5.80 17.49 11.17
N ILE A 139 -6.99 18.08 11.19
CA ILE A 139 -7.21 19.48 10.76
C ILE A 139 -6.50 20.47 11.69
N GLU A 140 -6.35 20.16 12.97
CA GLU A 140 -5.66 21.03 13.93
C GLU A 140 -4.17 21.17 13.62
N ALA A 141 -3.56 20.14 13.03
CA ALA A 141 -2.17 20.16 12.61
C ALA A 141 -1.99 20.56 11.13
N MET A 142 -3.01 21.15 10.54
CA MET A 142 -2.96 21.60 9.14
C MET A 142 -1.93 22.72 8.97
N THR A 143 -1.17 22.63 7.87
CA THR A 143 -0.21 23.67 7.48
C THR A 143 -0.53 24.19 6.08
N GLU A 144 -0.21 25.47 5.86
CA GLU A 144 -0.31 26.08 4.53
C GLU A 144 1.08 26.52 4.07
N SER A 145 1.39 26.28 2.81
CA SER A 145 2.66 26.76 2.24
C SER A 145 2.65 28.28 2.19
N THR A 146 3.74 28.90 2.62
CA THR A 146 3.92 30.35 2.53
C THR A 146 4.25 30.83 1.13
N LYS A 147 4.74 29.92 0.28
CA LYS A 147 5.10 30.17 -1.12
C LYS A 147 4.20 29.36 -2.04
N ALA A 148 3.92 29.95 -3.21
CA ALA A 148 3.26 29.23 -4.30
C ALA A 148 4.20 28.13 -4.84
N ASP A 149 3.60 27.04 -5.32
CA ASP A 149 4.31 26.01 -6.08
C ASP A 149 4.70 26.49 -7.49
N SER A 150 5.24 25.58 -8.30
CA SER A 150 5.60 25.86 -9.70
C SER A 150 4.40 26.25 -10.59
N THR A 151 3.18 26.00 -10.14
CA THR A 151 1.92 26.37 -10.82
C THR A 151 1.31 27.68 -10.32
N GLY A 152 1.97 28.36 -9.37
CA GLY A 152 1.51 29.62 -8.77
C GLY A 152 0.47 29.43 -7.66
N ARG A 153 0.24 28.22 -7.19
CA ARG A 153 -0.76 27.90 -6.16
C ARG A 153 -0.11 27.63 -4.82
N ARG A 154 -0.73 28.08 -3.76
CA ARG A 154 -0.34 27.67 -2.40
C ARG A 154 -0.97 26.32 -2.09
N MET A 155 -0.25 25.53 -1.30
CA MET A 155 -0.68 24.20 -0.90
C MET A 155 -1.09 24.20 0.58
N ARG A 156 -2.18 23.51 0.85
CA ARG A 156 -2.59 23.17 2.21
C ARG A 156 -2.28 21.70 2.44
N THR A 157 -1.60 21.40 3.53
CA THR A 157 -1.21 20.04 3.90
C THR A 157 -1.86 19.66 5.22
N ILE A 158 -2.59 18.56 5.22
CA ILE A 158 -3.26 18.02 6.39
C ILE A 158 -2.63 16.66 6.71
N PRO A 159 -2.06 16.48 7.92
CA PRO A 159 -1.59 15.18 8.37
C PRO A 159 -2.73 14.16 8.46
N ILE A 160 -2.41 12.92 8.11
CA ILE A 160 -3.34 11.80 8.17
C ILE A 160 -3.02 10.98 9.42
N ILE A 161 -4.05 10.65 10.17
CA ILE A 161 -3.99 9.71 11.27
C ILE A 161 -4.68 8.43 10.82
N THR A 162 -3.94 7.35 10.79
CA THR A 162 -4.51 6.02 10.61
C THR A 162 -4.82 5.43 11.97
N VAL A 163 -6.07 5.09 12.20
CA VAL A 163 -6.53 4.44 13.42
C VAL A 163 -6.83 2.98 13.10
N ASN A 164 -6.21 2.10 13.84
CA ASN A 164 -6.46 0.67 13.77
C ASN A 164 -7.07 0.19 15.08
N SER A 165 -8.14 -0.57 14.98
CA SER A 165 -8.68 -1.33 16.11
C SER A 165 -8.15 -2.76 16.03
N GLY A 166 -7.76 -3.29 17.16
CA GLY A 166 -7.25 -4.66 17.24
C GLY A 166 -7.74 -5.35 18.50
N SER A 167 -7.38 -6.62 18.66
CA SER A 167 -7.77 -7.45 19.82
C SER A 167 -7.26 -6.89 21.16
N GLY A 168 -6.19 -6.11 21.16
CA GLY A 168 -5.60 -5.46 22.33
C GLY A 168 -5.99 -3.99 22.50
N GLY A 169 -6.94 -3.45 21.71
CA GLY A 169 -7.39 -2.07 21.81
C GLY A 169 -7.31 -1.28 20.50
N MET A 170 -7.04 0.00 20.60
CA MET A 170 -6.88 0.90 19.46
C MET A 170 -5.49 1.51 19.43
N SER A 171 -4.92 1.66 18.25
CA SER A 171 -3.71 2.42 18.02
C SER A 171 -3.92 3.47 16.94
N ALA A 172 -3.29 4.62 17.10
CA ALA A 172 -3.29 5.68 16.12
C ALA A 172 -1.85 5.98 15.68
N SER A 173 -1.66 6.17 14.40
CA SER A 173 -0.35 6.54 13.86
C SER A 173 -0.49 7.60 12.77
N VAL A 174 0.43 8.57 12.74
CA VAL A 174 0.51 9.50 11.62
C VAL A 174 1.02 8.73 10.41
N GLY A 175 0.18 8.62 9.39
CA GLY A 175 0.40 7.80 8.19
C GLY A 175 0.81 8.59 6.95
N GLY A 176 1.19 9.85 7.09
CA GLY A 176 1.51 10.74 5.98
C GLY A 176 0.69 12.02 6.01
N SER A 177 0.51 12.65 4.87
CA SER A 177 -0.32 13.83 4.74
C SER A 177 -0.98 13.90 3.37
N VAL A 178 -2.09 14.58 3.26
CA VAL A 178 -2.70 15.02 2.00
C VAL A 178 -2.37 16.47 1.75
N SER A 179 -2.07 16.81 0.50
CA SER A 179 -1.84 18.19 0.09
C SER A 179 -2.74 18.54 -1.09
N TYR A 180 -3.38 19.69 -1.03
CA TYR A 180 -4.22 20.18 -2.11
C TYR A 180 -4.04 21.68 -2.29
N PRO A 181 -4.24 22.20 -3.54
CA PRO A 181 -4.09 23.62 -3.81
C PRO A 181 -5.20 24.41 -3.13
N ILE A 182 -4.82 25.60 -2.66
CA ILE A 182 -5.75 26.61 -2.18
C ILE A 182 -5.99 27.59 -3.33
N GLY A 183 -7.26 27.82 -3.63
CA GLY A 183 -7.69 28.77 -4.66
C GLY A 183 -7.41 30.23 -4.29
#